data_7fa17f3cf8bd09582fa98a49f2c722ff
#
_entry.id   7fa17f3cf8bd09582fa98a49f2c722ff
#
_cell.length_a   1.000
_cell.length_b   1.000
_cell.length_c   1.000
_cell.angle_alpha   90.00
_cell.angle_beta   90.00
_cell.angle_gamma   90.00
#
_symmetry.space_group_name_H-M   'P 1'
#
loop_
_entity.id
_entity.type
_entity.pdbx_description
1 polymer ?
#
loop_
_entity_poly.entity_id
_entity_poly.type
_entity_poly.pdbx_seq_one_letter_code
_entity_poly.pdbx_strand_id
1 'polypeptide(L)'
;MSKFFRATVILAVASGVTLAGPAMAMTVEVQGNAVFAAGDIGPKDILKFREAVSRPGVDTLVLVNSEGGDLYTGFHLARVVAAWRLKTVVAGQCSSACAIVFVGGVERSFSGAYEPQDTYVGIHGAISRIDGKVNGVVAAQIYAFFRRNMGERFDADIMELAVYGMRDAGSLLRVFDGARQPKRDPYHCESGQAERQNCTEFKDQNALSLGVVTTNLLNNFKLTIELIK
;
A
#
# COMPACT_ATOMS: atom_id res chain seq x y z
N MET A 1 25.97 -26.09 64.08
CA MET A 1 26.26 -24.78 63.45
C MET A 1 26.21 -25.00 61.93
N SER A 2 25.03 -24.71 61.34
CA SER A 2 24.82 -24.89 59.89
C SER A 2 24.75 -23.52 59.22
N LYS A 3 25.67 -23.25 58.29
CA LYS A 3 25.74 -22.01 57.52
C LYS A 3 24.92 -22.16 56.27
N PHE A 4 23.76 -21.49 56.17
CA PHE A 4 22.97 -21.36 54.93
C PHE A 4 23.63 -20.30 54.04
N PHE A 5 24.12 -20.74 52.88
CA PHE A 5 24.50 -19.87 51.78
C PHE A 5 23.24 -19.49 50.98
N ARG A 6 22.90 -18.21 50.99
CA ARG A 6 21.88 -17.65 50.06
C ARG A 6 22.54 -17.28 48.77
N ALA A 7 22.21 -18.01 47.69
CA ALA A 7 22.58 -17.63 46.35
C ALA A 7 21.61 -16.60 45.81
N THR A 8 22.09 -15.38 45.55
CA THR A 8 21.33 -14.32 44.88
C THR A 8 21.41 -14.54 43.36
N VAL A 9 20.29 -14.91 42.75
CA VAL A 9 20.18 -14.99 41.30
C VAL A 9 19.91 -13.59 40.77
N ILE A 10 20.86 -13.00 40.06
CA ILE A 10 20.68 -11.76 39.31
C ILE A 10 20.08 -12.12 37.95
N LEU A 11 18.80 -11.82 37.77
CA LEU A 11 18.14 -11.89 36.45
C LEU A 11 18.59 -10.68 35.62
N ALA A 12 19.47 -10.89 34.68
CA ALA A 12 19.80 -9.89 33.67
C ALA A 12 18.64 -9.80 32.64
N VAL A 13 17.84 -8.75 32.72
CA VAL A 13 16.84 -8.43 31.70
C VAL A 13 17.60 -7.85 30.51
N ALA A 14 17.82 -8.65 29.49
CA ALA A 14 18.34 -8.19 28.20
C ALA A 14 17.22 -7.41 27.48
N SER A 15 17.26 -6.08 27.56
CA SER A 15 16.42 -5.20 26.76
C SER A 15 16.86 -5.35 25.28
N GLY A 16 16.13 -6.16 24.54
CA GLY A 16 16.31 -6.30 23.09
C GLY A 16 15.91 -4.99 22.41
N VAL A 17 16.88 -4.13 22.10
CA VAL A 17 16.68 -3.01 21.18
C VAL A 17 16.58 -3.64 19.78
N THR A 18 15.38 -3.78 19.26
CA THR A 18 15.17 -4.09 17.85
C THR A 18 15.59 -2.87 17.04
N LEU A 19 16.79 -2.90 16.50
CA LEU A 19 17.22 -1.93 15.49
C LEU A 19 16.30 -2.14 14.28
N ALA A 20 15.36 -1.23 14.06
CA ALA A 20 14.66 -1.15 12.78
C ALA A 20 15.73 -0.99 11.71
N GLY A 21 15.88 -1.98 10.84
CA GLY A 21 16.78 -1.89 9.71
C GLY A 21 16.45 -0.66 8.85
N PRO A 22 17.41 -0.10 8.11
CA PRO A 22 17.13 1.00 7.21
C PRO A 22 16.02 0.55 6.24
N ALA A 23 14.96 1.37 6.13
CA ALA A 23 13.94 1.15 5.11
C ALA A 23 14.63 0.98 3.76
N MET A 24 14.52 -0.18 3.16
CA MET A 24 15.17 -0.47 1.89
C MET A 24 14.50 0.39 0.81
N ALA A 25 15.33 1.12 0.06
CA ALA A 25 14.85 1.90 -1.08
C ALA A 25 14.15 0.96 -2.07
N MET A 26 13.07 1.46 -2.69
CA MET A 26 12.34 0.73 -3.73
C MET A 26 13.31 0.13 -4.77
N THR A 27 13.20 -1.14 -5.07
CA THR A 27 13.87 -1.76 -6.21
C THR A 27 13.09 -1.46 -7.48
N VAL A 28 13.77 -1.00 -8.53
CA VAL A 28 13.13 -0.70 -9.83
C VAL A 28 13.85 -1.45 -10.93
N GLU A 29 13.13 -2.33 -11.62
CA GLU A 29 13.63 -3.14 -12.74
C GLU A 29 12.74 -2.98 -13.98
N VAL A 30 13.33 -3.09 -15.16
CA VAL A 30 12.59 -3.07 -16.43
C VAL A 30 12.72 -4.43 -17.10
N GLN A 31 11.56 -5.05 -17.37
CA GLN A 31 11.46 -6.33 -18.05
C GLN A 31 10.42 -6.22 -19.18
N GLY A 32 10.90 -6.26 -20.43
CA GLY A 32 10.03 -6.07 -21.60
C GLY A 32 9.36 -4.69 -21.59
N ASN A 33 8.03 -4.67 -21.62
CA ASN A 33 7.23 -3.44 -21.57
C ASN A 33 6.80 -3.03 -20.15
N ALA A 34 7.27 -3.74 -19.12
CA ALA A 34 6.89 -3.48 -17.74
C ALA A 34 8.06 -2.97 -16.88
N VAL A 35 7.76 -2.01 -16.02
CA VAL A 35 8.61 -1.60 -14.90
C VAL A 35 8.08 -2.25 -13.64
N PHE A 36 8.93 -2.97 -12.94
CA PHE A 36 8.67 -3.54 -11.62
C PHE A 36 9.23 -2.63 -10.55
N ALA A 37 8.39 -2.22 -9.61
CA ALA A 37 8.76 -1.38 -8.49
C ALA A 37 8.40 -2.09 -7.19
N ALA A 38 9.40 -2.62 -6.48
CA ALA A 38 9.21 -3.45 -5.30
C ALA A 38 9.70 -2.73 -4.03
N GLY A 39 8.95 -2.86 -2.93
CA GLY A 39 9.26 -2.28 -1.63
C GLY A 39 8.74 -0.86 -1.44
N ASP A 40 9.26 -0.20 -0.41
CA ASP A 40 8.72 1.08 0.06
C ASP A 40 9.23 2.27 -0.76
N ILE A 41 8.36 3.28 -0.84
CA ILE A 41 8.58 4.49 -1.62
C ILE A 41 9.38 5.51 -0.80
N GLY A 42 10.51 5.95 -1.33
CA GLY A 42 11.35 6.97 -0.72
C GLY A 42 11.73 8.13 -1.66
N PRO A 43 12.18 9.28 -1.13
CA PRO A 43 12.51 10.44 -1.95
C PRO A 43 13.61 10.19 -3.02
N LYS A 44 14.47 9.22 -2.80
CA LYS A 44 15.54 8.85 -3.73
C LYS A 44 15.06 8.06 -4.94
N ASP A 45 13.81 7.59 -4.91
CA ASP A 45 13.27 6.72 -5.95
C ASP A 45 12.80 7.47 -7.21
N ILE A 46 12.57 8.78 -7.10
CA ILE A 46 12.03 9.60 -8.19
C ILE A 46 12.83 9.49 -9.48
N LEU A 47 14.17 9.63 -9.38
CA LEU A 47 15.02 9.66 -10.58
C LEU A 47 15.06 8.30 -11.27
N LYS A 48 15.35 7.23 -10.51
CA LYS A 48 15.39 5.86 -11.08
C LYS A 48 14.07 5.40 -11.64
N PHE A 49 12.96 5.78 -10.98
CA PHE A 49 11.62 5.49 -11.47
C PHE A 49 11.34 6.19 -12.79
N ARG A 50 11.61 7.51 -12.87
CA ARG A 50 11.42 8.27 -14.11
C ARG A 50 12.27 7.74 -15.25
N GLU A 51 13.53 7.39 -15.00
CA GLU A 51 14.40 6.76 -15.99
C GLU A 51 13.82 5.44 -16.50
N ALA A 52 13.35 4.58 -15.58
CA ALA A 52 12.77 3.29 -15.94
C ALA A 52 11.52 3.43 -16.81
N VAL A 53 10.56 4.28 -16.42
CA VAL A 53 9.28 4.44 -17.16
C VAL A 53 9.44 5.21 -18.47
N SER A 54 10.53 5.95 -18.66
CA SER A 54 10.81 6.66 -19.91
C SER A 54 11.44 5.81 -21.00
N ARG A 55 11.76 4.54 -20.73
CA ARG A 55 12.33 3.63 -21.73
C ARG A 55 11.32 3.33 -22.85
N PRO A 56 11.75 3.31 -24.11
CA PRO A 56 10.87 3.02 -25.22
C PRO A 56 10.15 1.69 -25.05
N GLY A 57 8.85 1.67 -25.32
CA GLY A 57 8.01 0.48 -25.24
C GLY A 57 7.48 0.13 -23.83
N VAL A 58 7.88 0.85 -22.78
CA VAL A 58 7.30 0.70 -21.45
C VAL A 58 5.90 1.31 -21.44
N ASP A 59 4.90 0.52 -21.04
CA ASP A 59 3.50 0.92 -20.90
C ASP A 59 2.86 0.48 -19.59
N THR A 60 3.57 -0.33 -18.79
CA THR A 60 3.01 -0.95 -17.59
C THR A 60 3.95 -0.75 -16.39
N LEU A 61 3.37 -0.40 -15.24
CA LEU A 61 4.02 -0.37 -13.93
C LEU A 61 3.43 -1.47 -13.06
N VAL A 62 4.27 -2.36 -12.57
CA VAL A 62 3.92 -3.40 -11.60
C VAL A 62 4.46 -3.00 -10.22
N LEU A 63 3.57 -2.74 -9.29
CA LEU A 63 3.88 -2.42 -7.90
C LEU A 63 3.89 -3.72 -7.08
N VAL A 64 5.03 -4.02 -6.45
CA VAL A 64 5.26 -5.32 -5.79
C VAL A 64 5.51 -5.12 -4.30
N ASN A 65 4.65 -5.68 -3.46
CA ASN A 65 4.80 -5.72 -2.00
C ASN A 65 5.30 -4.40 -1.38
N SER A 66 4.51 -3.33 -1.50
CA SER A 66 4.83 -2.01 -0.97
C SER A 66 3.86 -1.59 0.14
N GLU A 67 4.39 -1.27 1.30
CA GLU A 67 3.61 -0.67 2.39
C GLU A 67 3.37 0.84 2.18
N GLY A 68 3.97 1.41 1.14
CA GLY A 68 3.86 2.82 0.82
C GLY A 68 5.14 3.59 1.08
N GLY A 69 5.13 4.54 2.02
CA GLY A 69 6.29 5.33 2.38
C GLY A 69 6.08 6.83 2.24
N ASP A 70 7.04 7.54 1.61
CA ASP A 70 6.97 8.99 1.49
C ASP A 70 5.81 9.46 0.59
N LEU A 71 4.88 10.17 1.20
CA LEU A 71 3.65 10.62 0.55
C LEU A 71 3.88 11.58 -0.62
N TYR A 72 4.83 12.53 -0.47
CA TYR A 72 5.13 13.49 -1.53
C TYR A 72 5.73 12.79 -2.74
N THR A 73 6.60 11.84 -2.50
CA THR A 73 7.14 10.97 -3.54
C THR A 73 6.03 10.16 -4.19
N GLY A 74 5.12 9.57 -3.42
CA GLY A 74 3.95 8.87 -3.95
C GLY A 74 3.12 9.72 -4.91
N PHE A 75 2.77 10.94 -4.53
CA PHE A 75 2.07 11.88 -5.42
C PHE A 75 2.89 12.25 -6.67
N HIS A 76 4.22 12.41 -6.50
CA HIS A 76 5.08 12.71 -7.65
C HIS A 76 5.09 11.54 -8.65
N LEU A 77 5.29 10.31 -8.15
CA LEU A 77 5.27 9.10 -8.98
C LEU A 77 3.90 8.90 -9.65
N ALA A 78 2.80 9.13 -8.93
CA ALA A 78 1.45 9.07 -9.51
C ALA A 78 1.26 10.04 -10.68
N ARG A 79 1.82 11.26 -10.59
CA ARG A 79 1.81 12.23 -11.71
C ARG A 79 2.64 11.73 -12.89
N VAL A 80 3.78 11.11 -12.63
CA VAL A 80 4.60 10.49 -13.69
C VAL A 80 3.82 9.37 -14.37
N VAL A 81 3.20 8.47 -13.59
CA VAL A 81 2.34 7.39 -14.10
C VAL A 81 1.23 7.93 -15.00
N ALA A 82 0.52 8.97 -14.56
CA ALA A 82 -0.55 9.59 -15.34
C ALA A 82 -0.03 10.29 -16.60
N ALA A 83 1.09 11.00 -16.53
CA ALA A 83 1.69 11.72 -17.67
C ALA A 83 2.15 10.75 -18.78
N TRP A 84 2.71 9.61 -18.40
CA TRP A 84 3.12 8.54 -19.33
C TRP A 84 1.98 7.60 -19.70
N ARG A 85 0.77 7.82 -19.15
CA ARG A 85 -0.42 7.00 -19.38
C ARG A 85 -0.18 5.50 -19.12
N LEU A 86 0.59 5.19 -18.08
CA LEU A 86 0.93 3.82 -17.73
C LEU A 86 -0.30 3.06 -17.23
N LYS A 87 -0.38 1.79 -17.54
CA LYS A 87 -1.17 0.81 -16.81
C LYS A 87 -0.49 0.52 -15.50
N THR A 88 -1.26 0.27 -14.45
CA THR A 88 -0.72 -0.12 -13.15
C THR A 88 -1.27 -1.46 -12.70
N VAL A 89 -0.40 -2.27 -12.13
CA VAL A 89 -0.72 -3.62 -11.65
C VAL A 89 -0.19 -3.79 -10.24
N VAL A 90 -1.02 -4.35 -9.34
CA VAL A 90 -0.60 -4.69 -7.98
C VAL A 90 -0.28 -6.18 -7.90
N ALA A 91 0.91 -6.50 -7.42
CA ALA A 91 1.37 -7.84 -7.09
C ALA A 91 1.66 -7.92 -5.59
N GLY A 92 0.84 -8.62 -4.83
CA GLY A 92 0.85 -8.61 -3.37
C GLY A 92 0.17 -7.37 -2.78
N GLN A 93 0.71 -6.82 -1.71
CA GLN A 93 0.14 -5.62 -1.07
C GLN A 93 0.63 -4.32 -1.72
N CYS A 94 -0.24 -3.32 -1.75
CA CYS A 94 0.07 -1.95 -2.17
C CYS A 94 -0.71 -0.96 -1.30
N SER A 95 -0.08 -0.42 -0.26
CA SER A 95 -0.76 0.40 0.75
C SER A 95 -0.25 1.84 0.75
N SER A 96 -1.04 2.76 1.31
CA SER A 96 -0.61 4.14 1.58
C SER A 96 -0.15 4.88 0.31
N ALA A 97 1.06 5.41 0.29
CA ALA A 97 1.65 6.09 -0.88
C ALA A 97 1.68 5.20 -2.13
N CYS A 98 1.81 3.87 -1.99
CA CYS A 98 1.71 2.91 -3.09
C CYS A 98 0.31 2.94 -3.73
N ALA A 99 -0.76 2.98 -2.93
CA ALA A 99 -2.13 3.07 -3.44
C ALA A 99 -2.36 4.35 -4.26
N ILE A 100 -1.72 5.45 -3.87
CA ILE A 100 -1.74 6.72 -4.63
C ILE A 100 -1.07 6.54 -6.00
N VAL A 101 0.11 5.91 -6.05
CA VAL A 101 0.80 5.61 -7.32
C VAL A 101 -0.07 4.70 -8.19
N PHE A 102 -0.63 3.64 -7.61
CA PHE A 102 -1.48 2.69 -8.31
C PHE A 102 -2.70 3.34 -8.95
N VAL A 103 -3.43 4.15 -8.19
CA VAL A 103 -4.67 4.80 -8.68
C VAL A 103 -4.38 5.88 -9.73
N GLY A 104 -3.12 6.32 -9.89
CA GLY A 104 -2.69 7.18 -11.00
C GLY A 104 -2.70 6.52 -12.37
N GLY A 105 -2.77 5.18 -12.46
CA GLY A 105 -2.78 4.43 -13.73
C GLY A 105 -4.04 4.60 -14.54
N VAL A 106 -3.90 4.60 -15.89
CA VAL A 106 -5.04 4.70 -16.82
C VAL A 106 -5.85 3.41 -16.88
N GLU A 107 -5.22 2.26 -16.71
CA GLU A 107 -5.81 0.95 -16.53
C GLU A 107 -5.21 0.35 -15.27
N ARG A 108 -6.04 -0.21 -14.39
CA ARG A 108 -5.64 -0.71 -13.09
C ARG A 108 -6.16 -2.11 -12.87
N SER A 109 -5.27 -3.01 -12.44
CA SER A 109 -5.61 -4.42 -12.22
C SER A 109 -4.75 -5.06 -11.14
N PHE A 110 -5.10 -6.27 -10.76
CA PHE A 110 -4.28 -7.13 -9.93
C PHE A 110 -3.45 -8.10 -10.74
N SER A 111 -2.37 -8.58 -10.15
CA SER A 111 -1.55 -9.69 -10.66
C SER A 111 -1.92 -11.00 -9.97
N GLY A 112 -1.83 -12.11 -10.72
CA GLY A 112 -1.95 -13.46 -10.17
C GLY A 112 -0.67 -13.99 -9.51
N ALA A 113 0.39 -13.17 -9.37
CA ALA A 113 1.70 -13.63 -8.90
C ALA A 113 1.77 -13.98 -7.41
N TYR A 114 0.86 -13.43 -6.60
CA TYR A 114 0.74 -13.72 -5.16
C TYR A 114 -0.60 -14.36 -4.87
N GLU A 115 -0.67 -15.01 -3.70
CA GLU A 115 -1.92 -15.58 -3.22
C GLU A 115 -2.99 -14.49 -3.08
N PRO A 116 -4.27 -14.79 -3.38
CA PRO A 116 -5.32 -13.79 -3.37
C PRO A 116 -5.49 -13.07 -2.03
N GLN A 117 -5.32 -13.78 -0.90
CA GLN A 117 -5.44 -13.22 0.44
C GLN A 117 -4.34 -12.20 0.77
N ASP A 118 -3.19 -12.29 0.09
CA ASP A 118 -2.04 -11.40 0.26
C ASP A 118 -2.02 -10.28 -0.80
N THR A 119 -3.03 -10.27 -1.69
CA THR A 119 -3.14 -9.28 -2.78
C THR A 119 -4.25 -8.28 -2.50
N TYR A 120 -3.88 -7.04 -2.19
CA TYR A 120 -4.83 -5.97 -1.88
C TYR A 120 -4.25 -4.57 -2.10
N VAL A 121 -5.15 -3.61 -2.25
CA VAL A 121 -4.84 -2.18 -2.16
C VAL A 121 -5.28 -1.67 -0.80
N GLY A 122 -4.36 -0.99 -0.09
CA GLY A 122 -4.59 -0.43 1.23
C GLY A 122 -4.69 1.09 1.17
N ILE A 123 -5.85 1.67 1.54
CA ILE A 123 -6.10 3.10 1.48
C ILE A 123 -6.27 3.66 2.89
N HIS A 124 -5.60 4.75 3.18
CA HIS A 124 -5.76 5.52 4.40
C HIS A 124 -5.37 6.99 4.19
N GLY A 125 -5.73 7.85 5.14
CA GLY A 125 -5.32 9.24 5.19
C GLY A 125 -3.90 9.43 5.70
N ALA A 126 -3.63 10.61 6.26
CA ALA A 126 -2.35 10.93 6.86
C ALA A 126 -2.52 11.38 8.31
N ILE A 127 -1.68 10.85 9.18
CA ILE A 127 -1.60 11.26 10.58
C ILE A 127 -0.42 12.19 10.77
N SER A 128 -0.66 13.29 11.49
CA SER A 128 0.36 14.24 11.91
C SER A 128 1.30 13.56 12.92
N ARG A 129 2.60 13.66 12.68
CA ARG A 129 3.61 13.17 13.63
C ARG A 129 3.75 14.04 14.89
N ILE A 130 3.12 15.22 14.91
CA ILE A 130 3.22 16.19 15.99
C ILE A 130 2.22 15.85 17.10
N ASP A 131 0.97 15.57 16.73
CA ASP A 131 -0.13 15.41 17.68
C ASP A 131 -0.90 14.09 17.52
N GLY A 132 -0.48 13.22 16.61
CA GLY A 132 -1.11 11.92 16.35
C GLY A 132 -2.53 11.99 15.76
N LYS A 133 -2.95 13.16 15.29
CA LYS A 133 -4.28 13.37 14.71
C LYS A 133 -4.23 13.33 13.19
N VAL A 134 -5.39 13.12 12.57
CA VAL A 134 -5.52 13.21 11.13
C VAL A 134 -5.12 14.61 10.65
N ASN A 135 -4.17 14.67 9.72
CA ASN A 135 -3.79 15.93 9.08
C ASN A 135 -4.84 16.29 8.02
N GLY A 136 -5.79 17.14 8.40
CA GLY A 136 -6.93 17.49 7.56
C GLY A 136 -6.58 18.07 6.18
N VAL A 137 -5.48 18.83 6.07
CA VAL A 137 -5.03 19.40 4.77
C VAL A 137 -4.53 18.28 3.86
N VAL A 138 -3.69 17.40 4.37
CA VAL A 138 -3.15 16.28 3.61
C VAL A 138 -4.24 15.26 3.30
N ALA A 139 -5.12 14.96 4.26
CA ALA A 139 -6.27 14.09 4.08
C ALA A 139 -7.19 14.58 2.94
N ALA A 140 -7.47 15.89 2.89
CA ALA A 140 -8.26 16.49 1.80
C ALA A 140 -7.58 16.33 0.42
N GLN A 141 -6.26 16.43 0.35
CA GLN A 141 -5.51 16.19 -0.90
C GLN A 141 -5.60 14.73 -1.34
N ILE A 142 -5.45 13.79 -0.40
CA ILE A 142 -5.59 12.35 -0.64
C ILE A 142 -7.00 12.03 -1.14
N TYR A 143 -8.02 12.50 -0.43
CA TYR A 143 -9.43 12.31 -0.79
C TYR A 143 -9.75 12.84 -2.19
N ALA A 144 -9.36 14.08 -2.48
CA ALA A 144 -9.56 14.69 -3.80
C ALA A 144 -8.83 13.94 -4.92
N PHE A 145 -7.65 13.40 -4.63
CA PHE A 145 -6.89 12.60 -5.59
C PHE A 145 -7.62 11.30 -5.93
N PHE A 146 -8.07 10.53 -4.93
CA PHE A 146 -8.83 9.31 -5.14
C PHE A 146 -10.14 9.59 -5.88
N ARG A 147 -10.92 10.61 -5.45
CA ARG A 147 -12.17 11.00 -6.11
C ARG A 147 -11.98 11.25 -7.61
N ARG A 148 -10.94 12.01 -7.97
CA ARG A 148 -10.65 12.32 -9.37
C ARG A 148 -10.29 11.08 -10.19
N ASN A 149 -9.49 10.16 -9.64
CA ASN A 149 -8.95 9.03 -10.39
C ASN A 149 -9.85 7.78 -10.36
N MET A 150 -10.71 7.63 -9.37
CA MET A 150 -11.72 6.56 -9.30
C MET A 150 -13.00 6.93 -10.08
N GLY A 151 -13.23 8.24 -10.32
CA GLY A 151 -14.31 8.73 -11.16
C GLY A 151 -15.70 8.44 -10.58
N GLU A 152 -16.65 8.06 -11.43
CA GLU A 152 -18.05 7.80 -11.06
C GLU A 152 -18.24 6.65 -10.06
N ARG A 153 -17.25 5.76 -9.94
CA ARG A 153 -17.28 4.64 -8.99
C ARG A 153 -16.74 5.01 -7.61
N PHE A 154 -16.32 6.25 -7.41
CA PHE A 154 -15.84 6.72 -6.12
C PHE A 154 -16.99 6.74 -5.10
N ASP A 155 -16.88 5.91 -4.07
CA ASP A 155 -17.80 5.92 -2.94
C ASP A 155 -17.32 6.92 -1.88
N ALA A 156 -18.09 8.00 -1.71
CA ALA A 156 -17.72 9.10 -0.84
C ALA A 156 -17.68 8.68 0.64
N ASP A 157 -18.65 7.89 1.09
CA ASP A 157 -18.80 7.50 2.50
C ASP A 157 -17.68 6.54 2.91
N ILE A 158 -17.39 5.54 2.08
CA ILE A 158 -16.30 4.58 2.31
C ILE A 158 -14.95 5.30 2.33
N MET A 159 -14.73 6.22 1.40
CA MET A 159 -13.46 6.94 1.29
C MET A 159 -13.30 8.01 2.37
N GLU A 160 -14.39 8.61 2.84
CA GLU A 160 -14.35 9.52 3.99
C GLU A 160 -13.93 8.76 5.25
N LEU A 161 -14.51 7.58 5.49
CA LEU A 161 -14.11 6.72 6.59
C LEU A 161 -12.63 6.29 6.48
N ALA A 162 -12.19 5.88 5.29
CA ALA A 162 -10.80 5.47 5.07
C ALA A 162 -9.78 6.59 5.29
N VAL A 163 -10.12 7.83 4.91
CA VAL A 163 -9.18 8.96 4.92
C VAL A 163 -9.25 9.77 6.20
N TYR A 164 -10.43 9.91 6.80
CA TYR A 164 -10.65 10.75 8.00
C TYR A 164 -10.99 9.96 9.25
N GLY A 165 -11.49 8.72 9.12
CA GLY A 165 -11.89 7.86 10.24
C GLY A 165 -10.74 7.12 10.93
N MET A 166 -9.50 7.60 10.78
CA MET A 166 -8.31 6.98 11.35
C MET A 166 -8.17 7.30 12.84
N ARG A 167 -7.79 6.30 13.64
CA ARG A 167 -7.37 6.49 15.04
C ARG A 167 -5.86 6.39 15.24
N ASP A 168 -5.17 5.65 14.37
CA ASP A 168 -3.72 5.53 14.37
C ASP A 168 -3.16 5.30 12.95
N ALA A 169 -1.85 5.24 12.83
CA ALA A 169 -1.16 5.05 11.55
C ALA A 169 -1.38 3.68 10.91
N GLY A 170 -1.92 2.72 11.64
CA GLY A 170 -2.25 1.38 11.15
C GLY A 170 -3.69 1.25 10.65
N SER A 171 -4.50 2.31 10.76
CA SER A 171 -5.84 2.35 10.17
C SER A 171 -5.75 2.13 8.65
N LEU A 172 -6.61 1.27 8.11
CA LEU A 172 -6.51 0.90 6.71
C LEU A 172 -7.85 0.36 6.15
N LEU A 173 -8.28 0.92 5.03
CA LEU A 173 -9.25 0.28 4.15
C LEU A 173 -8.52 -0.72 3.26
N ARG A 174 -8.84 -2.01 3.35
CA ARG A 174 -8.30 -3.06 2.49
C ARG A 174 -9.30 -3.44 1.42
N VAL A 175 -8.86 -3.33 0.17
CA VAL A 175 -9.65 -3.67 -1.02
C VAL A 175 -8.95 -4.80 -1.77
N PHE A 176 -9.57 -5.96 -1.81
CA PHE A 176 -8.98 -7.19 -2.33
C PHE A 176 -9.26 -7.41 -3.81
N ASP A 177 -8.55 -8.38 -4.40
CA ASP A 177 -8.81 -8.89 -5.74
C ASP A 177 -10.16 -9.64 -5.76
N GLY A 178 -11.21 -8.93 -6.11
CA GLY A 178 -12.57 -9.47 -6.19
C GLY A 178 -12.76 -10.52 -7.29
N ALA A 179 -11.88 -10.59 -8.28
CA ALA A 179 -11.94 -11.61 -9.32
C ALA A 179 -11.59 -13.00 -8.78
N ARG A 180 -10.58 -13.08 -7.90
CA ARG A 180 -10.14 -14.33 -7.26
C ARG A 180 -10.80 -14.58 -5.90
N GLN A 181 -11.32 -13.53 -5.26
CA GLN A 181 -11.99 -13.60 -3.95
C GLN A 181 -13.37 -12.91 -3.98
N PRO A 182 -14.34 -13.42 -4.75
CA PRO A 182 -15.63 -12.75 -4.95
C PRO A 182 -16.50 -12.66 -3.69
N LYS A 183 -16.14 -13.39 -2.63
CA LYS A 183 -16.84 -13.39 -1.33
C LYS A 183 -16.11 -12.59 -0.25
N ARG A 184 -15.01 -11.92 -0.59
CA ARG A 184 -14.23 -11.15 0.36
C ARG A 184 -14.49 -9.67 0.15
N ASP A 185 -15.41 -9.16 0.95
CA ASP A 185 -15.75 -7.74 0.96
C ASP A 185 -14.57 -6.88 1.41
N PRO A 186 -14.43 -5.67 0.89
CA PRO A 186 -13.54 -4.67 1.45
C PRO A 186 -13.90 -4.37 2.89
N TYR A 187 -12.90 -4.04 3.71
CA TYR A 187 -13.15 -3.63 5.08
C TYR A 187 -12.19 -2.53 5.54
N HIS A 188 -12.67 -1.68 6.44
CA HIS A 188 -11.90 -0.62 7.08
C HIS A 188 -11.74 -0.90 8.56
N CYS A 189 -10.49 -0.84 9.05
CA CYS A 189 -10.17 -0.85 10.47
C CYS A 189 -9.66 0.53 10.88
N GLU A 190 -10.26 1.14 11.90
CA GLU A 190 -9.89 2.48 12.37
C GLU A 190 -8.52 2.51 13.06
N SER A 191 -7.99 1.35 13.43
CA SER A 191 -6.70 1.19 14.13
C SER A 191 -5.96 -0.04 13.61
N GLY A 192 -4.63 0.05 13.55
CA GLY A 192 -3.77 -1.07 13.19
C GLY A 192 -3.75 -2.22 14.21
N GLN A 193 -4.14 -1.93 15.46
CA GLN A 193 -4.28 -2.93 16.53
C GLN A 193 -5.70 -3.50 16.62
N ALA A 194 -6.60 -3.05 15.77
CA ALA A 194 -7.96 -3.56 15.78
C ALA A 194 -7.95 -5.03 15.39
N GLU A 195 -8.45 -5.89 16.27
CA GLU A 195 -8.88 -7.22 15.86
C GLU A 195 -9.93 -7.04 14.76
N ARG A 196 -9.99 -7.96 13.78
CA ARG A 196 -10.91 -7.89 12.64
C ARG A 196 -12.39 -7.70 13.06
N GLN A 197 -12.72 -8.06 14.29
CA GLN A 197 -14.04 -7.84 14.92
C GLN A 197 -14.42 -6.36 15.06
N ASN A 198 -13.43 -5.44 15.07
CA ASN A 198 -13.63 -3.99 15.20
C ASN A 198 -13.45 -3.25 13.86
N CYS A 199 -13.62 -3.95 12.75
CA CYS A 199 -13.55 -3.37 11.42
C CYS A 199 -14.93 -3.30 10.79
N THR A 200 -15.18 -2.27 9.98
CA THR A 200 -16.41 -2.12 9.18
C THR A 200 -16.23 -2.84 7.86
N GLU A 201 -17.09 -3.83 7.56
CA GLU A 201 -17.13 -4.52 6.27
C GLU A 201 -18.13 -3.81 5.33
N PHE A 202 -17.74 -3.67 4.06
CA PHE A 202 -18.59 -3.06 3.01
C PHE A 202 -19.12 -4.15 2.09
N LYS A 203 -20.26 -4.72 2.49
CA LYS A 203 -20.91 -5.80 1.76
C LYS A 203 -21.31 -5.38 0.35
N ASP A 204 -21.23 -6.33 -0.56
CA ASP A 204 -21.58 -6.15 -1.98
C ASP A 204 -20.67 -5.15 -2.72
N GLN A 205 -19.53 -4.76 -2.11
CA GLN A 205 -18.51 -3.94 -2.72
C GLN A 205 -17.28 -4.78 -3.11
N ASN A 206 -16.55 -4.32 -4.13
CA ASN A 206 -15.30 -4.92 -4.56
C ASN A 206 -14.39 -3.86 -5.20
N ALA A 207 -13.18 -4.24 -5.57
CA ALA A 207 -12.22 -3.31 -6.16
C ALA A 207 -12.73 -2.64 -7.45
N LEU A 208 -13.54 -3.33 -8.25
CA LEU A 208 -14.08 -2.78 -9.49
C LEU A 208 -15.26 -1.84 -9.23
N SER A 209 -16.18 -2.22 -8.33
CA SER A 209 -17.33 -1.37 -7.97
C SER A 209 -16.90 -0.06 -7.31
N LEU A 210 -15.84 -0.09 -6.49
CA LEU A 210 -15.24 1.08 -5.86
C LEU A 210 -14.33 1.89 -6.80
N GLY A 211 -14.10 1.44 -8.04
CA GLY A 211 -13.19 2.13 -8.97
C GLY A 211 -11.71 2.07 -8.58
N VAL A 212 -11.33 1.22 -7.63
CA VAL A 212 -9.92 0.98 -7.27
C VAL A 212 -9.20 0.32 -8.44
N VAL A 213 -9.79 -0.71 -9.05
CA VAL A 213 -9.37 -1.25 -10.34
C VAL A 213 -10.32 -0.82 -11.46
N THR A 214 -9.85 -0.83 -12.69
CA THR A 214 -10.65 -0.54 -13.88
C THR A 214 -11.09 -1.80 -14.62
N THR A 215 -10.43 -2.91 -14.35
CA THR A 215 -10.70 -4.23 -14.94
C THR A 215 -10.44 -5.35 -13.95
N ASN A 216 -11.18 -6.44 -14.07
CA ASN A 216 -10.98 -7.68 -13.33
C ASN A 216 -10.02 -8.66 -14.05
N LEU A 217 -9.45 -8.27 -15.20
CA LEU A 217 -8.45 -9.08 -15.88
C LEU A 217 -7.17 -9.13 -15.06
N LEU A 218 -6.69 -10.34 -14.81
CA LEU A 218 -5.42 -10.54 -14.11
C LEU A 218 -4.26 -10.37 -15.07
N ASN A 219 -3.26 -9.62 -14.65
CA ASN A 219 -1.99 -9.55 -15.35
C ASN A 219 -1.00 -10.52 -14.70
N ASN A 220 -0.58 -11.52 -15.46
CA ASN A 220 0.36 -12.54 -14.99
C ASN A 220 1.76 -12.18 -15.48
N PHE A 221 2.58 -11.67 -14.59
CA PHE A 221 4.00 -11.42 -14.82
C PHE A 221 4.84 -12.48 -14.11
N LYS A 222 5.96 -12.87 -14.72
CA LYS A 222 7.00 -13.64 -14.03
C LYS A 222 7.79 -12.67 -13.16
N LEU A 223 7.63 -12.76 -11.83
CA LEU A 223 8.46 -12.02 -10.90
C LEU A 223 9.81 -12.74 -10.76
N THR A 224 10.89 -11.99 -10.79
CA THR A 224 12.23 -12.52 -10.47
C THR A 224 12.34 -12.72 -8.96
N ILE A 225 13.22 -13.63 -8.52
CA ILE A 225 13.45 -13.93 -7.09
C ILE A 225 13.89 -12.68 -6.31
N GLU A 226 14.56 -11.74 -6.97
CA GLU A 226 15.01 -10.48 -6.35
C GLU A 226 13.86 -9.52 -6.01
N LEU A 227 12.74 -9.61 -6.73
CA LEU A 227 11.54 -8.80 -6.49
C LEU A 227 10.60 -9.40 -5.44
N ILE A 228 10.80 -10.67 -5.06
CA ILE A 228 9.92 -11.38 -4.13
C ILE A 228 10.45 -11.33 -2.69
N LYS A 229 11.74 -11.05 -2.49
CA LYS A 229 12.38 -10.93 -1.16
C LYS A 229 12.07 -9.59 -0.52
#